data_cdcd4ddedd465b8010d4b95565ce4148
#
_entry.id   cdcd4ddedd465b8010d4b95565ce4148
#
_cell.length_a   1.000
_cell.length_b   1.000
_cell.length_c   1.000
_cell.angle_alpha   90.00
_cell.angle_beta   90.00
_cell.angle_gamma   90.00
#
_symmetry.space_group_name_H-M   'P 1'
#
loop_
_entity.id
_entity.type
_entity.pdbx_description
1 polymer ?
#
loop_
_entity_poly.entity_id
_entity_poly.type
_entity_poly.pdbx_seq_one_letter_code
_entity_poly.pdbx_strand_id
1 'polypeptide(L)'
;SNMMAYLTMMAPRLKELHRVLKPTGSLYLHCDPTASHYLKVLLDMVFGAENFSNAITWKRSDTHNDAKKQFPATSDHILFYRKKAGNTFNTQHTVHSERTLRDWYSYLEFPDGTTRRMTKIEKETQVIPPNSRRFNTADMASPNPRPNLMFEYKGYPHPPKGWRFSLDTMKKLDEQGKLLFPASNNGRIMFKRYLDEQAGATVGDVWTDISQLRSSMVERMGYPTQKPLALLERIINAS
;
A
#
# COMPACT_ATOMS: atom_id res chain seq x y z
N SER A 1 -34.00 17.63 -9.41
CA SER A 1 -33.02 16.95 -10.30
C SER A 1 -32.92 15.49 -9.93
N ASN A 2 -32.53 14.65 -10.86
CA ASN A 2 -32.35 13.20 -10.64
C ASN A 2 -31.36 12.92 -9.49
N MET A 3 -30.36 13.77 -9.31
CA MET A 3 -29.39 13.64 -8.21
C MET A 3 -30.04 13.85 -6.83
N MET A 4 -30.93 14.83 -6.67
CA MET A 4 -31.66 15.04 -5.40
C MET A 4 -32.53 13.83 -5.05
N ALA A 5 -33.26 13.29 -6.02
CA ALA A 5 -34.06 12.08 -5.80
C ALA A 5 -33.19 10.89 -5.40
N TYR A 6 -32.02 10.72 -6.03
CA TYR A 6 -31.05 9.70 -5.68
C TYR A 6 -30.53 9.87 -4.23
N LEU A 7 -30.12 11.07 -3.85
CA LEU A 7 -29.62 11.35 -2.50
C LEU A 7 -30.72 11.15 -1.44
N THR A 8 -31.96 11.58 -1.74
CA THR A 8 -33.12 11.35 -0.84
C THR A 8 -33.38 9.86 -0.63
N MET A 9 -33.20 9.05 -1.68
CA MET A 9 -33.30 7.59 -1.59
C MET A 9 -32.15 6.98 -0.80
N MET A 10 -30.92 7.49 -0.95
CA MET A 10 -29.71 6.95 -0.31
C MET A 10 -29.64 7.29 1.18
N ALA A 11 -30.09 8.47 1.59
CA ALA A 11 -29.95 8.94 2.97
C ALA A 11 -30.52 7.97 4.03
N PRO A 12 -31.77 7.48 3.95
CA PRO A 12 -32.28 6.52 4.93
C PRO A 12 -31.53 5.19 4.89
N ARG A 13 -31.08 4.74 3.70
CA ARG A 13 -30.30 3.49 3.56
C ARG A 13 -28.94 3.61 4.27
N LEU A 14 -28.22 4.69 4.05
CA LEU A 14 -26.94 4.93 4.71
C LEU A 14 -27.08 5.04 6.24
N LYS A 15 -28.17 5.67 6.72
CA LYS A 15 -28.47 5.73 8.15
C LYS A 15 -28.70 4.34 8.73
N GLU A 16 -29.47 3.47 8.05
CA GLU A 16 -29.71 2.11 8.49
C GLU A 16 -28.44 1.23 8.40
N LEU A 17 -27.63 1.38 7.35
CA LEU A 17 -26.32 0.71 7.26
C LEU A 17 -25.42 1.12 8.43
N HIS A 18 -25.37 2.42 8.77
CA HIS A 18 -24.64 2.87 9.94
C HIS A 18 -25.18 2.25 11.23
N ARG A 19 -26.52 2.17 11.40
CA ARG A 19 -27.15 1.61 12.58
C ARG A 19 -26.76 0.15 12.81
N VAL A 20 -26.80 -0.68 11.77
CA VAL A 20 -26.57 -2.13 11.89
C VAL A 20 -25.09 -2.53 11.94
N LEU A 21 -24.16 -1.65 11.56
CA LEU A 21 -22.74 -1.91 11.69
C LEU A 21 -22.33 -2.11 13.15
N LYS A 22 -21.41 -3.05 13.40
CA LYS A 22 -20.71 -3.19 14.68
C LYS A 22 -19.83 -1.93 14.93
N PRO A 23 -19.50 -1.61 16.19
CA PRO A 23 -18.58 -0.50 16.50
C PRO A 23 -17.24 -0.58 15.76
N THR A 24 -16.72 -1.79 15.52
CA THR A 24 -15.49 -2.06 14.77
C THR A 24 -15.71 -2.17 13.26
N GLY A 25 -16.95 -2.05 12.78
CA GLY A 25 -17.31 -2.23 11.38
C GLY A 25 -16.99 -1.02 10.51
N SER A 26 -16.91 -1.28 9.22
CA SER A 26 -16.58 -0.31 8.17
C SER A 26 -17.62 -0.34 7.05
N LEU A 27 -17.78 0.79 6.37
CA LEU A 27 -18.58 0.92 5.16
C LEU A 27 -17.68 1.25 3.98
N TYR A 28 -17.85 0.54 2.87
CA TYR A 28 -17.26 0.85 1.58
C TYR A 28 -18.39 1.13 0.60
N LEU A 29 -18.55 2.39 0.21
CA LEU A 29 -19.59 2.81 -0.73
C LEU A 29 -18.96 3.07 -2.10
N HIS A 30 -19.21 2.17 -3.05
CA HIS A 30 -18.81 2.36 -4.44
C HIS A 30 -19.77 3.31 -5.17
N CYS A 31 -19.21 4.27 -5.88
CA CYS A 31 -19.96 5.22 -6.70
C CYS A 31 -19.13 5.74 -7.87
N ASP A 32 -19.81 6.26 -8.87
CA ASP A 32 -19.17 6.96 -9.98
C ASP A 32 -18.73 8.38 -9.57
N PRO A 33 -17.88 9.05 -10.35
CA PRO A 33 -17.45 10.42 -10.06
C PRO A 33 -18.59 11.45 -10.03
N THR A 34 -19.73 11.18 -10.71
CA THR A 34 -20.88 12.11 -10.75
C THR A 34 -21.56 12.23 -9.40
N ALA A 35 -21.68 11.12 -8.67
CA ALA A 35 -22.34 11.06 -7.38
C ALA A 35 -21.39 11.18 -6.18
N SER A 36 -20.09 10.92 -6.36
CA SER A 36 -19.13 10.72 -5.26
C SER A 36 -19.05 11.88 -4.29
N HIS A 37 -19.00 13.12 -4.78
CA HIS A 37 -18.90 14.32 -3.94
C HIS A 37 -20.14 14.55 -3.09
N TYR A 38 -21.32 14.33 -3.66
CA TYR A 38 -22.58 14.45 -2.93
C TYR A 38 -22.73 13.36 -1.88
N LEU A 39 -22.39 12.12 -2.23
CA LEU A 39 -22.40 10.99 -1.30
C LEU A 39 -21.37 11.17 -0.18
N LYS A 40 -20.21 11.78 -0.45
CA LYS A 40 -19.23 12.11 0.58
C LYS A 40 -19.82 13.04 1.64
N VAL A 41 -20.49 14.13 1.21
CA VAL A 41 -21.16 15.05 2.14
C VAL A 41 -22.25 14.35 2.95
N LEU A 42 -23.07 13.53 2.29
CA LEU A 42 -24.12 12.76 2.96
C LEU A 42 -23.56 11.75 3.98
N LEU A 43 -22.46 11.09 3.63
CA LEU A 43 -21.77 10.18 4.55
C LEU A 43 -21.14 10.91 5.75
N ASP A 44 -20.59 12.11 5.55
CA ASP A 44 -20.12 12.95 6.67
C ASP A 44 -21.24 13.30 7.65
N MET A 45 -22.43 13.55 7.16
CA MET A 45 -23.61 13.81 8.00
C MET A 45 -24.09 12.57 8.78
N VAL A 46 -23.93 11.37 8.20
CA VAL A 46 -24.42 10.12 8.80
C VAL A 46 -23.37 9.47 9.70
N PHE A 47 -22.11 9.41 9.26
CA PHE A 47 -21.01 8.72 9.95
C PHE A 47 -20.16 9.66 10.82
N GLY A 48 -20.20 10.98 10.56
CA GLY A 48 -19.24 11.96 11.08
C GLY A 48 -18.02 12.07 10.17
N ALA A 49 -17.59 13.30 9.88
CA ALA A 49 -16.43 13.57 9.02
C ALA A 49 -15.12 12.99 9.59
N GLU A 50 -15.01 12.89 10.92
CA GLU A 50 -13.88 12.29 11.63
C GLU A 50 -13.77 10.77 11.44
N ASN A 51 -14.82 10.12 10.98
CA ASN A 51 -14.86 8.69 10.69
C ASN A 51 -14.57 8.37 9.21
N PHE A 52 -14.33 9.38 8.40
CA PHE A 52 -13.83 9.21 7.04
C PHE A 52 -12.41 8.64 7.07
N SER A 53 -12.16 7.59 6.29
CA SER A 53 -10.85 6.96 6.18
C SER A 53 -10.17 7.27 4.85
N ASN A 54 -10.79 6.90 3.72
CA ASN A 54 -10.22 7.12 2.39
C ASN A 54 -11.30 7.38 1.33
N ALA A 55 -10.94 8.13 0.29
CA ALA A 55 -11.58 8.09 -1.02
C ALA A 55 -10.71 7.26 -1.96
N ILE A 56 -11.02 5.98 -2.08
CA ILE A 56 -10.26 5.06 -2.92
C ILE A 56 -10.65 5.31 -4.38
N THR A 57 -9.65 5.52 -5.24
CA THR A 57 -9.84 5.62 -6.68
C THR A 57 -9.56 4.26 -7.33
N TRP A 58 -10.59 3.61 -7.84
CA TRP A 58 -10.47 2.36 -8.56
C TRP A 58 -10.45 2.60 -10.07
N LYS A 59 -9.29 2.38 -10.70
CA LYS A 59 -9.16 2.39 -12.16
C LYS A 59 -9.79 1.13 -12.74
N ARG A 60 -11.02 1.25 -13.26
CA ARG A 60 -11.79 0.12 -13.79
C ARG A 60 -11.48 -0.22 -15.24
N SER A 61 -11.07 0.76 -16.06
CA SER A 61 -10.81 0.56 -17.50
C SER A 61 -9.64 1.41 -17.98
N ASP A 62 -9.13 1.08 -19.15
CA ASP A 62 -8.21 1.95 -19.88
C ASP A 62 -8.95 3.03 -20.67
N THR A 63 -8.23 4.03 -21.15
CA THR A 63 -8.77 5.12 -21.94
C THR A 63 -9.20 4.63 -23.33
N HIS A 64 -10.31 5.17 -23.85
CA HIS A 64 -10.73 5.04 -25.24
C HIS A 64 -10.29 6.28 -26.03
N ASN A 65 -9.99 6.11 -27.32
CA ASN A 65 -9.39 7.16 -28.17
C ASN A 65 -10.42 8.19 -28.71
N ASP A 66 -11.67 8.16 -28.22
CA ASP A 66 -12.79 8.98 -28.72
C ASP A 66 -13.09 10.24 -27.88
N ALA A 67 -12.31 10.50 -26.87
CA ALA A 67 -12.50 11.67 -25.99
C ALA A 67 -12.10 12.97 -26.66
N LYS A 68 -13.08 13.75 -27.10
CA LYS A 68 -12.85 15.03 -27.84
C LYS A 68 -13.07 16.29 -26.99
N LYS A 69 -13.83 16.23 -25.90
CA LYS A 69 -14.27 17.41 -25.15
C LYS A 69 -13.89 17.38 -23.66
N GLN A 70 -13.55 16.21 -23.11
CA GLN A 70 -13.18 16.00 -21.72
C GLN A 70 -12.32 14.76 -21.59
N PHE A 71 -11.64 14.61 -20.45
CA PHE A 71 -10.92 13.37 -20.16
C PHE A 71 -11.89 12.18 -20.00
N PRO A 72 -11.57 10.98 -20.54
CA PRO A 72 -12.40 9.79 -20.38
C PRO A 72 -12.54 9.40 -18.91
N ALA A 73 -13.75 9.00 -18.51
CA ALA A 73 -14.01 8.48 -17.16
C ALA A 73 -13.56 7.02 -17.07
N THR A 74 -12.37 6.80 -16.56
CA THR A 74 -11.74 5.46 -16.44
C THR A 74 -11.74 4.91 -15.03
N SER A 75 -12.21 5.68 -14.05
CA SER A 75 -12.21 5.30 -12.65
C SER A 75 -13.55 5.54 -11.98
N ASP A 76 -13.79 4.77 -10.93
CA ASP A 76 -14.87 4.98 -9.97
C ASP A 76 -14.26 5.25 -8.59
N HIS A 77 -15.07 5.73 -7.64
CA HIS A 77 -14.68 5.97 -6.26
C HIS A 77 -15.29 4.94 -5.32
N ILE A 78 -14.53 4.60 -4.28
CA ILE A 78 -15.02 3.82 -3.15
C ILE A 78 -14.76 4.65 -1.90
N LEU A 79 -15.83 5.16 -1.28
CA LEU A 79 -15.75 5.95 -0.06
C LEU A 79 -15.68 5.00 1.13
N PHE A 80 -14.58 5.05 1.86
CA PHE A 80 -14.34 4.20 3.03
C PHE A 80 -14.57 4.99 4.31
N TYR A 81 -15.53 4.53 5.10
CA TYR A 81 -15.86 5.04 6.42
C TYR A 81 -15.79 3.95 7.48
N ARG A 82 -15.25 4.28 8.63
CA ARG A 82 -15.37 3.47 9.83
C ARG A 82 -16.61 3.89 10.63
N LYS A 83 -17.22 2.97 11.40
CA LYS A 83 -18.31 3.36 12.30
C LYS A 83 -17.80 4.17 13.49
N LYS A 84 -16.64 3.79 14.05
CA LYS A 84 -15.96 4.47 15.18
C LYS A 84 -14.44 4.27 15.03
N ALA A 85 -13.69 5.03 15.84
CA ALA A 85 -12.25 4.76 16.04
C ALA A 85 -12.04 3.35 16.60
N GLY A 86 -10.96 2.68 16.16
CA GLY A 86 -10.66 1.29 16.51
C GLY A 86 -11.40 0.25 15.66
N ASN A 87 -11.78 0.63 14.43
CA ASN A 87 -12.30 -0.32 13.44
C ASN A 87 -11.26 -1.42 13.11
N THR A 88 -11.77 -2.60 12.73
CA THR A 88 -10.93 -3.64 12.15
C THR A 88 -10.35 -3.14 10.83
N PHE A 89 -9.03 -3.25 10.67
CA PHE A 89 -8.36 -2.96 9.41
C PHE A 89 -7.09 -3.81 9.28
N ASN A 90 -7.06 -4.66 8.27
CA ASN A 90 -5.92 -5.50 7.93
C ASN A 90 -5.22 -4.92 6.72
N THR A 91 -3.95 -4.57 6.87
CA THR A 91 -3.14 -4.03 5.77
C THR A 91 -3.10 -5.03 4.60
N GLN A 92 -3.49 -4.57 3.43
CA GLN A 92 -3.45 -5.37 2.21
C GLN A 92 -2.13 -5.17 1.48
N HIS A 93 -1.65 -6.24 0.83
CA HIS A 93 -0.41 -6.21 0.05
C HIS A 93 -0.66 -6.71 -1.37
N THR A 94 0.14 -6.21 -2.29
CA THR A 94 0.18 -6.66 -3.68
C THR A 94 1.62 -6.95 -4.09
N VAL A 95 1.83 -7.56 -5.23
CA VAL A 95 3.17 -7.78 -5.77
C VAL A 95 3.91 -6.46 -5.99
N HIS A 96 5.21 -6.45 -5.72
CA HIS A 96 6.02 -5.29 -6.04
C HIS A 96 6.01 -5.03 -7.55
N SER A 97 5.97 -3.76 -7.96
CA SER A 97 6.11 -3.40 -9.36
C SER A 97 7.49 -3.80 -9.90
N GLU A 98 7.58 -4.09 -11.18
CA GLU A 98 8.86 -4.37 -11.85
C GLU A 98 9.89 -3.27 -11.62
N ARG A 99 9.45 -2.01 -11.62
CA ARG A 99 10.30 -0.87 -11.30
C ARG A 99 10.86 -0.96 -9.88
N THR A 100 10.02 -1.27 -8.88
CA THR A 100 10.46 -1.44 -7.49
C THR A 100 11.46 -2.59 -7.37
N LEU A 101 11.18 -3.71 -8.01
CA LEU A 101 12.10 -4.85 -8.03
C LEU A 101 13.44 -4.47 -8.67
N ARG A 102 13.43 -3.79 -9.83
CA ARG A 102 14.64 -3.43 -10.57
C ARG A 102 15.48 -2.37 -9.87
N ASP A 103 14.84 -1.32 -9.36
CA ASP A 103 15.55 -0.11 -8.91
C ASP A 103 15.86 -0.14 -7.42
N TRP A 104 14.98 -0.71 -6.60
CA TRP A 104 15.12 -0.70 -5.13
C TRP A 104 15.77 -1.97 -4.60
N TYR A 105 15.29 -3.15 -5.00
CA TYR A 105 15.86 -4.43 -4.57
C TYR A 105 17.06 -4.80 -5.44
N SER A 106 18.13 -4.01 -5.38
CA SER A 106 19.25 -4.05 -6.30
C SER A 106 20.53 -4.68 -5.73
N TYR A 107 20.44 -5.29 -4.56
CA TYR A 107 21.54 -6.01 -3.92
C TYR A 107 21.25 -7.50 -3.82
N LEU A 108 22.33 -8.29 -3.90
CA LEU A 108 22.32 -9.73 -3.68
C LEU A 108 23.24 -10.08 -2.51
N GLU A 109 22.83 -11.05 -1.72
CA GLU A 109 23.62 -11.74 -0.72
C GLU A 109 23.75 -13.21 -1.08
N PHE A 110 24.95 -13.74 -0.98
CA PHE A 110 25.27 -15.12 -1.30
C PHE A 110 25.33 -15.98 -0.01
N PRO A 111 25.29 -17.33 -0.14
CA PRO A 111 25.32 -18.21 1.04
C PRO A 111 26.57 -18.07 1.92
N ASP A 112 27.67 -17.57 1.38
CA ASP A 112 28.91 -17.26 2.12
C ASP A 112 28.84 -15.91 2.88
N GLY A 113 27.72 -15.20 2.82
CA GLY A 113 27.53 -13.88 3.43
C GLY A 113 28.08 -12.71 2.61
N THR A 114 28.73 -12.96 1.47
CA THR A 114 29.18 -11.88 0.59
C THR A 114 28.00 -11.16 -0.05
N THR A 115 28.18 -9.87 -0.29
CA THR A 115 27.12 -9.04 -0.87
C THR A 115 27.65 -8.23 -2.05
N ARG A 116 26.82 -8.03 -3.07
CA ARG A 116 27.12 -7.13 -4.19
C ARG A 116 25.87 -6.49 -4.77
N ARG A 117 26.05 -5.47 -5.55
CA ARG A 117 24.97 -4.95 -6.39
C ARG A 117 24.67 -5.89 -7.56
N MET A 118 23.42 -5.92 -7.98
CA MET A 118 23.01 -6.60 -9.19
C MET A 118 23.65 -5.92 -10.42
N THR A 119 24.06 -6.73 -11.38
CA THR A 119 24.52 -6.28 -12.70
C THR A 119 23.34 -5.69 -13.49
N LYS A 120 23.64 -4.98 -14.59
CA LYS A 120 22.60 -4.45 -15.48
C LYS A 120 21.72 -5.56 -16.05
N ILE A 121 22.33 -6.66 -16.49
CA ILE A 121 21.60 -7.82 -17.04
C ILE A 121 20.66 -8.43 -15.99
N GLU A 122 21.13 -8.69 -14.77
CA GLU A 122 20.30 -9.24 -13.70
C GLU A 122 19.11 -8.33 -13.36
N LYS A 123 19.29 -7.02 -13.41
CA LYS A 123 18.19 -6.05 -13.20
C LYS A 123 17.17 -6.05 -14.34
N GLU A 124 17.62 -6.20 -15.58
CA GLU A 124 16.76 -6.20 -16.77
C GLU A 124 16.01 -7.53 -16.92
N THR A 125 16.71 -8.64 -16.74
CA THR A 125 16.13 -9.98 -16.91
C THR A 125 15.42 -10.50 -15.66
N GLN A 126 15.68 -9.90 -14.49
CA GLN A 126 15.24 -10.36 -13.19
C GLN A 126 15.73 -11.78 -12.81
N VAL A 127 16.68 -12.31 -13.56
CA VAL A 127 17.33 -13.61 -13.29
C VAL A 127 18.55 -13.38 -12.41
N ILE A 128 18.56 -14.02 -11.25
CA ILE A 128 19.63 -13.89 -10.24
C ILE A 128 20.35 -15.23 -10.04
N PRO A 129 21.60 -15.25 -9.56
CA PRO A 129 22.32 -16.49 -9.25
C PRO A 129 21.54 -17.37 -8.27
N PRO A 130 21.59 -18.70 -8.44
CA PRO A 130 20.91 -19.62 -7.54
C PRO A 130 21.40 -19.45 -6.08
N ASN A 131 20.51 -19.66 -5.13
CA ASN A 131 20.77 -19.53 -3.69
C ASN A 131 21.18 -18.14 -3.21
N SER A 132 21.11 -17.10 -4.07
CA SER A 132 21.30 -15.72 -3.62
C SER A 132 19.99 -15.13 -3.11
N ARG A 133 20.08 -14.29 -2.05
CA ARG A 133 18.94 -13.54 -1.51
C ARG A 133 18.99 -12.10 -1.98
N ARG A 134 17.86 -11.61 -2.40
CA ARG A 134 17.70 -10.24 -2.90
C ARG A 134 17.26 -9.30 -1.79
N PHE A 135 17.91 -8.14 -1.68
CA PHE A 135 17.56 -7.14 -0.67
C PHE A 135 17.71 -5.70 -1.16
N ASN A 136 17.07 -4.79 -0.46
CA ASN A 136 17.34 -3.37 -0.55
C ASN A 136 18.03 -2.87 0.73
N THR A 137 18.61 -1.66 0.67
CA THR A 137 19.22 -1.02 1.81
C THR A 137 18.34 0.13 2.32
N ALA A 138 18.18 0.24 3.62
CA ALA A 138 17.51 1.35 4.28
C ALA A 138 18.46 2.09 5.22
N ASP A 139 18.30 3.41 5.29
CA ASP A 139 19.08 4.26 6.19
C ASP A 139 18.78 3.93 7.66
N MET A 140 19.83 3.89 8.47
CA MET A 140 19.79 3.67 9.90
C MET A 140 19.72 4.98 10.69
N ALA A 141 19.77 6.15 10.02
CA ALA A 141 19.66 7.45 10.66
C ALA A 141 18.24 7.71 11.17
N SER A 142 18.15 8.34 12.34
CA SER A 142 16.85 8.83 12.83
C SER A 142 16.38 10.04 12.01
N PRO A 143 15.10 10.13 11.66
CA PRO A 143 14.56 11.32 10.99
C PRO A 143 14.56 12.56 11.91
N ASN A 144 14.41 12.35 13.22
CA ASN A 144 14.42 13.38 14.24
C ASN A 144 15.64 13.22 15.15
N PRO A 145 16.16 14.31 15.79
CA PRO A 145 17.26 14.21 16.74
C PRO A 145 16.91 13.26 17.91
N ARG A 146 17.81 12.31 18.17
CA ARG A 146 17.72 11.35 19.28
C ARG A 146 19.04 11.27 20.02
N PRO A 147 19.33 12.18 20.96
CA PRO A 147 20.61 12.20 21.69
C PRO A 147 20.90 10.89 22.43
N ASN A 148 19.87 10.23 22.93
CA ASN A 148 19.97 8.93 23.60
C ASN A 148 20.35 7.76 22.68
N LEU A 149 20.36 7.96 21.38
CA LEU A 149 20.74 6.97 20.37
C LEU A 149 21.99 7.41 19.58
N MET A 150 22.82 8.27 20.17
CA MET A 150 24.12 8.71 19.64
C MET A 150 25.25 7.91 20.34
N PHE A 151 25.54 6.74 19.79
CA PHE A 151 26.61 5.85 20.26
C PHE A 151 27.40 5.29 19.08
N GLU A 152 28.67 4.96 19.30
CA GLU A 152 29.49 4.25 18.33
C GLU A 152 29.08 2.76 18.29
N TYR A 153 29.04 2.18 17.09
CA TYR A 153 28.76 0.77 16.92
C TYR A 153 29.82 0.07 16.06
N LYS A 154 30.60 -0.83 16.66
CA LYS A 154 31.68 -1.58 16.00
C LYS A 154 32.68 -0.68 15.23
N GLY A 155 33.06 0.47 15.82
CA GLY A 155 33.98 1.41 15.21
C GLY A 155 33.34 2.36 14.18
N TYR A 156 32.01 2.31 13.98
CA TYR A 156 31.30 3.24 13.12
C TYR A 156 30.60 4.33 13.93
N PRO A 157 30.81 5.62 13.58
CA PRO A 157 30.18 6.73 14.29
C PRO A 157 28.66 6.76 14.04
N HIS A 158 27.93 7.33 15.00
CA HIS A 158 26.50 7.53 14.83
C HIS A 158 26.16 8.57 13.74
N PRO A 159 25.00 8.48 13.10
CA PRO A 159 24.49 9.53 12.23
C PRO A 159 24.27 10.85 13.01
N PRO A 160 24.28 12.03 12.35
CA PRO A 160 24.17 13.33 13.03
C PRO A 160 22.94 13.48 13.94
N LYS A 161 21.83 12.80 13.63
CA LYS A 161 20.59 12.79 14.43
C LYS A 161 20.46 11.56 15.34
N GLY A 162 21.52 10.73 15.46
CA GLY A 162 21.51 9.45 16.16
C GLY A 162 20.94 8.31 15.31
N TRP A 163 21.02 7.11 15.85
CA TRP A 163 20.51 5.90 15.22
C TRP A 163 18.98 5.84 15.26
N ARG A 164 18.39 5.12 14.31
CA ARG A 164 16.95 4.79 14.31
C ARG A 164 16.59 3.78 15.40
N PHE A 165 17.52 2.92 15.76
CA PHE A 165 17.34 1.79 16.66
C PHE A 165 18.21 1.91 17.91
N SER A 166 17.77 1.31 19.01
CA SER A 166 18.54 1.19 20.23
C SER A 166 19.74 0.25 20.05
N LEU A 167 20.72 0.32 20.94
CA LEU A 167 21.89 -0.55 20.91
C LEU A 167 21.51 -2.04 20.92
N ASP A 168 20.55 -2.43 21.74
CA ASP A 168 20.11 -3.82 21.83
C ASP A 168 19.42 -4.29 20.54
N THR A 169 18.65 -3.40 19.91
CA THR A 169 18.05 -3.70 18.60
C THR A 169 19.11 -3.83 17.52
N MET A 170 20.13 -2.96 17.53
CA MET A 170 21.24 -3.05 16.57
C MET A 170 22.03 -4.34 16.73
N LYS A 171 22.30 -4.78 17.96
CA LYS A 171 22.94 -6.08 18.22
C LYS A 171 22.14 -7.25 17.66
N LYS A 172 20.82 -7.27 17.90
CA LYS A 172 19.92 -8.30 17.35
C LYS A 172 19.91 -8.31 15.82
N LEU A 173 19.87 -7.14 15.18
CA LEU A 173 19.93 -7.03 13.73
C LEU A 173 21.26 -7.51 13.15
N ASP A 174 22.36 -7.25 13.86
CA ASP A 174 23.68 -7.71 13.50
C ASP A 174 23.81 -9.24 13.60
N GLU A 175 23.38 -9.83 14.71
CA GLU A 175 23.31 -11.28 14.92
C GLU A 175 22.45 -11.99 13.85
N GLN A 176 21.40 -11.32 13.35
CA GLN A 176 20.56 -11.79 12.25
C GLN A 176 21.17 -11.56 10.85
N GLY A 177 22.37 -10.98 10.76
CA GLY A 177 23.01 -10.65 9.49
C GLY A 177 22.31 -9.53 8.72
N LYS A 178 21.44 -8.74 9.38
CA LYS A 178 20.62 -7.68 8.75
C LYS A 178 21.30 -6.32 8.65
N LEU A 179 22.54 -6.20 9.10
CA LEU A 179 23.34 -4.99 8.92
C LEU A 179 24.30 -5.16 7.75
N LEU A 180 24.38 -4.15 6.92
CA LEU A 180 25.39 -4.01 5.86
C LEU A 180 26.41 -3.00 6.31
N PHE A 181 27.62 -3.49 6.59
CA PHE A 181 28.75 -2.65 6.97
C PHE A 181 29.47 -2.14 5.73
N PRO A 182 29.81 -0.86 5.65
CA PRO A 182 30.62 -0.34 4.56
C PRO A 182 32.08 -0.79 4.72
N ALA A 183 32.83 -0.79 3.63
CA ALA A 183 34.25 -1.16 3.63
C ALA A 183 35.16 -0.16 4.40
N SER A 184 34.65 1.05 4.67
CA SER A 184 35.37 2.12 5.38
C SER A 184 34.55 2.59 6.58
N ASN A 185 35.20 2.86 7.71
CA ASN A 185 34.55 3.38 8.93
C ASN A 185 33.92 4.77 8.74
N ASN A 186 34.25 5.48 7.66
CA ASN A 186 33.61 6.73 7.28
C ASN A 186 32.28 6.51 6.53
N GLY A 187 31.97 5.27 6.16
CA GLY A 187 30.71 4.90 5.53
C GLY A 187 29.58 4.75 6.55
N ARG A 188 28.36 4.56 6.05
CA ARG A 188 27.17 4.38 6.89
C ARG A 188 26.77 2.91 6.95
N ILE A 189 26.49 2.43 8.15
CA ILE A 189 25.83 1.14 8.32
C ILE A 189 24.42 1.27 7.74
N MET A 190 24.00 0.29 6.94
CA MET A 190 22.68 0.24 6.34
C MET A 190 21.91 -1.00 6.82
N PHE A 191 20.61 -0.91 6.88
CA PHE A 191 19.74 -2.05 7.19
C PHE A 191 19.37 -2.79 5.91
N LYS A 192 19.58 -4.12 5.89
CA LYS A 192 19.17 -5.00 4.78
C LYS A 192 17.69 -5.35 4.94
N ARG A 193 16.90 -5.10 3.91
CA ARG A 193 15.50 -5.52 3.80
C ARG A 193 15.40 -6.58 2.70
N TYR A 194 15.29 -7.83 3.09
CA TYR A 194 15.19 -8.94 2.14
C TYR A 194 13.82 -8.97 1.49
N LEU A 195 13.80 -9.23 0.18
CA LEU A 195 12.58 -9.30 -0.61
C LEU A 195 11.67 -10.47 -0.16
N ASP A 196 12.28 -11.60 0.15
CA ASP A 196 11.60 -12.82 0.61
C ASP A 196 10.99 -12.73 2.03
N GLU A 197 11.35 -11.68 2.79
CA GLU A 197 10.76 -11.37 4.09
C GLU A 197 9.63 -10.32 4.01
N GLN A 198 9.36 -9.77 2.82
CA GLN A 198 8.32 -8.75 2.66
C GLN A 198 7.00 -9.38 2.23
N ALA A 199 5.91 -8.93 2.83
CA ALA A 199 4.56 -9.33 2.42
C ALA A 199 4.17 -8.80 1.02
N GLY A 200 4.98 -7.95 0.43
CA GLY A 200 4.70 -7.24 -0.82
C GLY A 200 4.62 -5.73 -0.64
N ALA A 201 4.17 -5.05 -1.68
CA ALA A 201 3.90 -3.61 -1.64
C ALA A 201 2.57 -3.36 -0.92
N THR A 202 2.56 -2.46 0.06
CA THR A 202 1.32 -2.05 0.73
C THR A 202 0.37 -1.41 -0.28
N VAL A 203 -0.89 -1.84 -0.27
CA VAL A 203 -1.93 -1.29 -1.12
C VAL A 203 -2.31 0.11 -0.62
N GLY A 204 -2.21 1.11 -1.48
CA GLY A 204 -2.66 2.48 -1.23
C GLY A 204 -4.13 2.67 -1.60
N ASP A 205 -4.53 3.93 -1.76
CA ASP A 205 -5.90 4.33 -2.10
C ASP A 205 -6.13 4.54 -3.61
N VAL A 206 -5.15 4.20 -4.45
CA VAL A 206 -5.27 4.18 -5.92
C VAL A 206 -5.10 2.73 -6.39
N TRP A 207 -6.22 2.10 -6.78
CA TRP A 207 -6.25 0.70 -7.20
C TRP A 207 -6.25 0.60 -8.73
N THR A 208 -5.14 0.14 -9.29
CA THR A 208 -4.94 0.01 -10.74
C THR A 208 -4.74 -1.44 -11.19
N ASP A 209 -4.64 -2.35 -10.24
CA ASP A 209 -4.31 -3.77 -10.44
C ASP A 209 -5.54 -4.68 -10.54
N ILE A 210 -6.75 -4.13 -10.34
CA ILE A 210 -8.02 -4.86 -10.47
C ILE A 210 -8.82 -4.26 -11.63
N SER A 211 -8.95 -5.00 -12.72
CA SER A 211 -9.75 -4.57 -13.88
C SER A 211 -11.24 -4.80 -13.65
N GLN A 212 -12.08 -4.05 -14.35
CA GLN A 212 -13.53 -4.33 -14.41
C GLN A 212 -13.82 -5.68 -15.07
N LEU A 213 -14.98 -6.24 -14.77
CA LEU A 213 -15.47 -7.46 -15.43
C LEU A 213 -15.66 -7.22 -16.92
N ARG A 214 -15.00 -8.04 -17.74
CA ARG A 214 -15.24 -8.11 -19.20
C ARG A 214 -16.25 -9.22 -19.51
N SER A 215 -16.91 -9.10 -20.68
CA SER A 215 -17.92 -10.08 -21.13
C SER A 215 -17.40 -11.52 -21.22
N SER A 216 -16.10 -11.69 -21.44
CA SER A 216 -15.44 -13.00 -21.58
C SER A 216 -14.97 -13.63 -20.26
N MET A 217 -15.12 -12.96 -19.12
CA MET A 217 -14.66 -13.51 -17.83
C MET A 217 -15.63 -14.55 -17.27
N VAL A 218 -15.09 -15.68 -16.82
CA VAL A 218 -15.83 -16.82 -16.27
C VAL A 218 -16.64 -16.45 -15.02
N GLU A 219 -16.14 -15.52 -14.20
CA GLU A 219 -16.81 -15.06 -12.97
C GLU A 219 -18.08 -14.23 -13.23
N ARG A 220 -18.41 -13.92 -14.50
CA ARG A 220 -19.57 -13.09 -14.83
C ARG A 220 -20.86 -13.88 -14.67
N MET A 221 -21.69 -13.44 -13.71
CA MET A 221 -22.98 -14.04 -13.39
C MET A 221 -24.14 -13.45 -14.21
N GLY A 222 -23.89 -12.44 -15.06
CA GLY A 222 -24.90 -11.87 -15.96
C GLY A 222 -25.82 -10.81 -15.37
N TYR A 223 -25.67 -10.43 -14.09
CA TYR A 223 -26.47 -9.34 -13.54
C TYR A 223 -25.78 -7.96 -13.74
N PRO A 224 -26.57 -6.90 -13.97
CA PRO A 224 -26.04 -5.55 -14.12
C PRO A 224 -25.26 -5.11 -12.88
N THR A 225 -24.22 -4.30 -13.08
CA THR A 225 -23.39 -3.70 -11.99
C THR A 225 -22.55 -4.67 -11.16
N GLN A 226 -22.44 -5.94 -11.55
CA GLN A 226 -21.53 -6.90 -10.89
C GLN A 226 -20.10 -6.34 -10.80
N LYS A 227 -19.47 -6.53 -9.66
CA LYS A 227 -18.10 -6.16 -9.44
C LYS A 227 -17.17 -7.37 -9.50
N PRO A 228 -15.89 -7.19 -9.86
CA PRO A 228 -14.89 -8.26 -9.81
C PRO A 228 -14.78 -8.87 -8.43
N LEU A 229 -14.62 -10.19 -8.35
CA LEU A 229 -14.42 -10.90 -7.09
C LEU A 229 -13.19 -10.35 -6.34
N ALA A 230 -12.08 -10.12 -7.03
CA ALA A 230 -10.87 -9.56 -6.45
C ALA A 230 -11.08 -8.19 -5.76
N LEU A 231 -12.03 -7.36 -6.27
CA LEU A 231 -12.36 -6.09 -5.61
C LEU A 231 -13.07 -6.33 -4.28
N LEU A 232 -14.02 -7.26 -4.25
CA LEU A 232 -14.77 -7.62 -3.05
C LEU A 232 -13.86 -8.32 -2.03
N GLU A 233 -13.01 -9.24 -2.47
CA GLU A 233 -12.04 -9.92 -1.62
C GLU A 233 -11.09 -8.93 -0.92
N ARG A 234 -10.55 -7.96 -1.67
CA ARG A 234 -9.69 -6.91 -1.08
C ARG A 234 -10.41 -6.13 0.02
N ILE A 235 -11.67 -5.73 -0.24
CA ILE A 235 -12.47 -4.99 0.74
C ILE A 235 -12.78 -5.85 1.98
N ILE A 236 -13.21 -7.09 1.78
CA ILE A 236 -13.57 -8.01 2.86
C ILE A 236 -12.34 -8.38 3.70
N ASN A 237 -11.22 -8.66 3.06
CA ASN A 237 -9.98 -9.00 3.77
C ASN A 237 -9.39 -7.81 4.54
N ALA A 238 -9.67 -6.58 4.11
CA ALA A 238 -9.22 -5.38 4.81
C ALA A 238 -10.02 -5.05 6.08
N SER A 239 -11.27 -5.60 6.26
CA SER A 239 -12.18 -5.17 7.34
C SER A 239 -12.80 -6.32 8.10
#